data_1c49d371ca215cc9d0a0941f591f4b04
#
_entry.id   1c49d371ca215cc9d0a0941f591f4b04
#
_cell.length_a   1.000
_cell.length_b   1.000
_cell.length_c   1.000
_cell.angle_alpha   90.00
_cell.angle_beta   90.00
_cell.angle_gamma   90.00
#
_symmetry.space_group_name_H-M   'P 1'
#
loop_
_entity.id
_entity.type
_entity.pdbx_description
1 polymer ?
#
loop_
_entity_poly.entity_id
_entity_poly.type
_entity_poly.pdbx_seq_one_letter_code
_entity_poly.pdbx_strand_id
1 'polypeptide(L)'
;MLILITQFRSAAARFAFSRAVTVAMLLGPIFGATLAAAVAAQDATNMVTIDNFTFTLSELTVAVGTTVKWVNHDDIPHTVVNKDKVFRSKALDADDSYSFTFTNAGTFDYFCGLHPYWSERSS
;
A
#
# COMPACT_ATOMS: atom_id res chain seq x y z
N MET A 1 14.65 6.49 0.13
CA MET A 1 13.30 6.07 -0.22
C MET A 1 12.36 6.33 0.91
N LEU A 2 11.19 6.85 0.62
CA LEU A 2 10.27 7.37 1.62
C LEU A 2 8.89 6.76 1.42
N ILE A 3 8.30 6.21 2.47
CA ILE A 3 6.88 5.85 2.47
C ILE A 3 6.14 6.78 3.42
N LEU A 4 5.21 7.56 2.88
CA LEU A 4 4.35 8.46 3.64
C LEU A 4 3.02 7.76 3.91
N ILE A 5 2.73 7.52 5.18
CA ILE A 5 1.48 6.89 5.60
C ILE A 5 0.55 7.98 6.12
N THR A 6 -0.48 8.28 5.35
CA THR A 6 -1.45 9.34 5.66
C THR A 6 -2.69 8.73 6.32
N GLN A 7 -3.13 9.30 7.42
CA GLN A 7 -4.44 9.01 7.97
C GLN A 7 -5.51 9.74 7.17
N PHE A 8 -6.28 9.04 6.37
CA PHE A 8 -7.57 9.56 5.94
C PHE A 8 -8.52 9.51 7.15
N ARG A 9 -8.81 10.66 7.73
CA ARG A 9 -9.96 10.79 8.62
C ARG A 9 -11.19 10.52 7.77
N SER A 10 -11.75 9.33 7.90
CA SER A 10 -13.09 9.06 7.43
C SER A 10 -14.02 10.04 8.14
N ALA A 11 -14.48 11.04 7.41
CA ALA A 11 -15.58 11.87 7.86
C ALA A 11 -16.79 10.96 7.91
N ALA A 12 -17.14 10.50 9.11
CA ALA A 12 -18.38 9.84 9.35
C ALA A 12 -19.49 10.84 9.03
N ALA A 13 -20.07 10.71 7.85
CA ALA A 13 -21.27 11.44 7.48
C ALA A 13 -22.37 10.99 8.45
N ARG A 14 -22.68 11.85 9.41
CA ARG A 14 -23.87 11.71 10.23
C ARG A 14 -25.08 11.95 9.34
N PHE A 15 -25.62 10.89 8.79
CA PHE A 15 -26.94 10.95 8.18
C PHE A 15 -27.97 11.14 9.29
N ALA A 16 -28.48 12.36 9.40
CA ALA A 16 -29.68 12.64 10.18
C ALA A 16 -30.84 11.93 9.51
N PHE A 17 -31.39 10.92 10.17
CA PHE A 17 -32.64 10.28 9.78
C PHE A 17 -33.79 11.27 10.00
N SER A 18 -34.28 11.89 8.94
CA SER A 18 -35.55 12.56 8.92
C SER A 18 -36.65 11.52 8.62
N ARG A 19 -37.55 11.35 9.57
CA ARG A 19 -38.72 10.51 9.41
C ARG A 19 -39.70 11.18 8.43
N ALA A 20 -39.93 10.54 7.31
CA ALA A 20 -41.18 10.72 6.57
C ALA A 20 -41.66 9.35 6.13
N VAL A 21 -42.76 8.95 6.73
CA VAL A 21 -43.54 7.77 6.37
C VAL A 21 -44.34 8.09 5.12
N THR A 22 -44.15 7.32 4.05
CA THR A 22 -45.20 7.15 3.06
C THR A 22 -45.10 5.74 2.48
N VAL A 23 -46.16 4.99 2.73
CA VAL A 23 -46.42 3.65 2.21
C VAL A 23 -46.79 3.75 0.75
N ALA A 24 -46.11 3.02 -0.12
CA ALA A 24 -46.63 2.58 -1.40
C ALA A 24 -45.99 1.25 -1.78
N MET A 25 -46.81 0.19 -1.71
CA MET A 25 -46.52 -1.12 -2.30
C MET A 25 -46.49 -0.99 -3.82
N LEU A 26 -45.43 -1.51 -4.46
CA LEU A 26 -45.51 -2.12 -5.79
C LEU A 26 -44.37 -3.14 -5.93
N LEU A 27 -44.77 -4.37 -6.22
CA LEU A 27 -43.90 -5.50 -6.52
C LEU A 27 -43.12 -5.25 -7.82
N GLY A 28 -41.77 -5.44 -7.78
CA GLY A 28 -40.93 -5.57 -8.96
C GLY A 28 -39.73 -6.44 -8.63
N PRO A 29 -39.24 -7.28 -9.57
CA PRO A 29 -38.30 -8.35 -9.25
C PRO A 29 -36.90 -7.83 -8.91
N ILE A 30 -36.34 -8.47 -7.91
CA ILE A 30 -35.03 -8.29 -7.35
C ILE A 30 -33.97 -8.64 -8.42
N PHE A 31 -33.28 -7.65 -8.94
CA PHE A 31 -31.99 -7.86 -9.58
C PHE A 31 -30.90 -7.65 -8.52
N GLY A 32 -30.39 -8.77 -8.02
CA GLY A 32 -29.21 -8.76 -7.18
C GLY A 32 -27.98 -8.35 -7.98
N ALA A 33 -27.61 -7.08 -7.89
CA ALA A 33 -26.32 -6.63 -8.37
C ALA A 33 -25.26 -7.03 -7.35
N THR A 34 -24.49 -8.05 -7.68
CA THR A 34 -23.33 -8.50 -6.90
C THR A 34 -22.24 -7.43 -6.96
N LEU A 35 -22.02 -6.73 -5.83
CA LEU A 35 -20.85 -5.90 -5.59
C LEU A 35 -19.62 -6.81 -5.33
N ALA A 36 -19.03 -7.35 -6.38
CA ALA A 36 -17.84 -8.19 -6.26
C ALA A 36 -16.63 -7.68 -7.08
N ALA A 37 -16.62 -6.40 -7.50
CA ALA A 37 -15.60 -5.92 -8.45
C ALA A 37 -14.62 -4.86 -7.89
N ALA A 38 -14.55 -4.63 -6.58
CA ALA A 38 -13.74 -3.52 -6.04
C ALA A 38 -12.42 -3.94 -5.35
N VAL A 39 -12.06 -5.23 -5.30
CA VAL A 39 -10.89 -5.69 -4.53
C VAL A 39 -9.63 -5.87 -5.38
N ALA A 40 -9.75 -5.99 -6.70
CA ALA A 40 -8.60 -6.32 -7.57
C ALA A 40 -7.76 -5.11 -8.04
N ALA A 41 -8.19 -3.86 -7.79
CA ALA A 41 -7.51 -2.67 -8.30
C ALA A 41 -6.51 -2.03 -7.31
N GLN A 42 -6.41 -2.53 -6.08
CA GLN A 42 -5.54 -1.94 -5.05
C GLN A 42 -4.15 -2.56 -4.96
N ASP A 43 -3.93 -3.74 -5.51
CA ASP A 43 -2.63 -4.42 -5.39
C ASP A 43 -1.51 -3.79 -6.22
N ALA A 44 -1.84 -3.20 -7.36
CA ALA A 44 -0.83 -2.58 -8.23
C ALA A 44 -0.30 -1.24 -7.70
N THR A 45 -1.06 -0.55 -6.85
CA THR A 45 -0.71 0.78 -6.32
C THR A 45 0.23 0.70 -5.12
N ASN A 46 0.34 -0.46 -4.50
CA ASN A 46 1.11 -0.67 -3.26
C ASN A 46 2.33 -1.58 -3.48
N MET A 47 2.78 -1.68 -4.71
CA MET A 47 3.96 -2.47 -5.07
C MET A 47 5.14 -1.56 -5.40
N VAL A 48 6.28 -1.86 -4.83
CA VAL A 48 7.57 -1.24 -5.13
C VAL A 48 8.45 -2.28 -5.81
N THR A 49 8.96 -1.97 -6.98
CA THR A 49 9.89 -2.84 -7.70
C THR A 49 11.32 -2.45 -7.37
N ILE A 50 12.18 -3.43 -7.17
CA ILE A 50 13.63 -3.26 -7.12
C ILE A 50 14.16 -3.71 -8.48
N ASP A 51 14.70 -2.78 -9.24
CA ASP A 51 15.21 -3.05 -10.58
C ASP A 51 16.37 -2.10 -10.88
N ASN A 52 17.41 -2.63 -11.50
CA ASN A 52 18.62 -1.90 -11.85
C ASN A 52 19.17 -1.07 -10.67
N PHE A 53 19.29 -1.70 -9.51
CA PHE A 53 19.73 -1.09 -8.25
C PHE A 53 18.90 0.12 -7.80
N THR A 54 17.62 0.14 -8.14
CA THR A 54 16.74 1.26 -7.80
C THR A 54 15.40 0.74 -7.29
N PHE A 55 14.84 1.40 -6.26
CA PHE A 55 13.45 1.23 -5.89
C PHE A 55 12.59 2.08 -6.83
N THR A 56 11.76 1.47 -7.64
CA THR A 56 10.79 2.17 -8.46
C THR A 56 9.69 2.71 -7.55
N LEU A 57 9.27 3.95 -7.79
CA LEU A 57 8.55 4.80 -6.86
C LEU A 57 9.47 5.19 -5.68
N SER A 58 10.28 6.24 -5.90
CA SER A 58 11.14 6.82 -4.86
C SER A 58 10.34 7.33 -3.65
N GLU A 59 9.08 7.64 -3.85
CA GLU A 59 8.13 8.05 -2.83
C GLU A 59 6.78 7.36 -3.07
N LEU A 60 6.22 6.79 -2.02
CA LEU A 60 4.92 6.14 -2.03
C LEU A 60 4.09 6.62 -0.85
N THR A 61 2.88 7.12 -1.14
CA THR A 61 1.91 7.51 -0.11
C THR A 61 0.79 6.50 -0.05
N VAL A 62 0.56 5.91 1.12
CA VAL A 62 -0.51 4.93 1.35
C VAL A 62 -1.28 5.24 2.63
N ALA A 63 -2.50 4.72 2.73
CA ALA A 63 -3.31 4.84 3.93
C ALA A 63 -2.81 3.90 5.05
N VAL A 64 -3.08 4.25 6.31
CA VAL A 64 -2.88 3.34 7.45
C VAL A 64 -3.66 2.05 7.23
N GLY A 65 -3.06 0.91 7.54
CA GLY A 65 -3.60 -0.43 7.32
C GLY A 65 -3.24 -1.00 5.94
N THR A 66 -2.55 -0.25 5.08
CA THR A 66 -2.12 -0.74 3.77
C THR A 66 -0.91 -1.66 3.90
N THR A 67 -0.92 -2.74 3.13
CA THR A 67 0.24 -3.62 2.93
C THR A 67 0.98 -3.18 1.67
N VAL A 68 2.27 -2.88 1.81
CA VAL A 68 3.17 -2.60 0.69
C VAL A 68 4.01 -3.83 0.41
N LYS A 69 4.16 -4.16 -0.87
CA LYS A 69 4.96 -5.28 -1.36
C LYS A 69 6.15 -4.77 -2.14
N TRP A 70 7.35 -5.24 -1.80
CA TRP A 70 8.58 -5.04 -2.58
C TRP A 70 8.88 -6.32 -3.34
N VAL A 71 9.26 -6.20 -4.61
CA VAL A 71 9.64 -7.32 -5.48
C VAL A 71 11.00 -7.03 -6.07
N ASN A 72 11.94 -7.96 -5.95
CA ASN A 72 13.25 -7.84 -6.57
C ASN A 72 13.22 -8.41 -8.00
N HIS A 73 13.50 -7.57 -8.99
CA HIS A 73 13.65 -7.95 -10.39
C HIS A 73 15.10 -7.91 -10.87
N ASP A 74 16.06 -7.61 -9.98
CA ASP A 74 17.48 -7.74 -10.29
C ASP A 74 17.95 -9.20 -10.14
N ASP A 75 19.01 -9.56 -10.85
CA ASP A 75 19.66 -10.86 -10.77
C ASP A 75 20.49 -11.07 -9.50
N ILE A 76 20.65 -10.03 -8.69
CA ILE A 76 21.41 -10.05 -7.45
C ILE A 76 20.53 -9.79 -6.23
N PRO A 77 20.94 -10.27 -5.03
CA PRO A 77 20.16 -10.08 -3.82
C PRO A 77 20.08 -8.62 -3.37
N HIS A 78 18.90 -8.21 -2.93
CA HIS A 78 18.65 -6.92 -2.28
C HIS A 78 17.95 -7.09 -0.93
N THR A 79 17.93 -6.06 -0.10
CA THR A 79 17.16 -6.03 1.14
C THR A 79 16.36 -4.73 1.23
N VAL A 80 15.27 -4.77 1.97
CA VAL A 80 14.46 -3.61 2.32
C VAL A 80 14.61 -3.38 3.82
N VAL A 81 15.24 -2.28 4.21
CA VAL A 81 15.55 -1.98 5.62
C VAL A 81 15.06 -0.58 5.94
N ASN A 82 14.19 -0.44 6.92
CA ASN A 82 13.78 0.86 7.43
C ASN A 82 14.86 1.44 8.36
N LYS A 83 15.14 2.75 8.27
CA LYS A 83 16.14 3.44 9.09
C LYS A 83 15.88 3.32 10.58
N ASP A 84 14.61 3.37 10.98
CA ASP A 84 14.18 3.29 12.38
C ASP A 84 13.93 1.84 12.83
N LYS A 85 14.27 0.85 11.99
CA LYS A 85 14.17 -0.59 12.27
C LYS A 85 12.74 -1.09 12.50
N VAL A 86 11.74 -0.37 12.01
CA VAL A 86 10.31 -0.77 12.10
C VAL A 86 10.06 -2.03 11.27
N PHE A 87 10.74 -2.15 10.12
CA PHE A 87 10.67 -3.34 9.28
C PHE A 87 12.02 -3.64 8.63
N ARG A 88 12.22 -4.91 8.30
CA ARG A 88 13.41 -5.41 7.62
C ARG A 88 13.10 -6.71 6.89
N SER A 89 13.47 -6.81 5.62
CA SER A 89 13.44 -8.09 4.90
C SER A 89 14.69 -8.92 5.20
N LYS A 90 14.63 -10.23 4.91
CA LYS A 90 15.81 -11.03 4.58
C LYS A 90 16.40 -10.55 3.23
N ALA A 91 17.50 -11.14 2.77
CA ALA A 91 17.92 -11.01 1.40
C ALA A 91 16.82 -11.55 0.46
N LEU A 92 16.47 -10.75 -0.54
CA LEU A 92 15.52 -11.09 -1.59
C LEU A 92 16.33 -11.45 -2.83
N ASP A 93 16.36 -12.69 -3.22
CA ASP A 93 16.92 -13.15 -4.49
C ASP A 93 16.06 -12.69 -5.67
N ALA A 94 16.47 -12.99 -6.90
CA ALA A 94 15.69 -12.66 -8.09
C ALA A 94 14.25 -13.19 -7.97
N ASP A 95 13.27 -12.32 -8.26
CA ASP A 95 11.82 -12.57 -8.16
C ASP A 95 11.27 -12.80 -6.73
N ASP A 96 12.12 -12.75 -5.71
CA ASP A 96 11.66 -12.77 -4.33
C ASP A 96 10.92 -11.48 -3.95
N SER A 97 10.06 -11.60 -2.95
CA SER A 97 9.27 -10.46 -2.46
C SER A 97 9.22 -10.40 -0.94
N TYR A 98 8.99 -9.18 -0.45
CA TYR A 98 8.76 -8.88 0.95
C TYR A 98 7.52 -7.99 1.07
N SER A 99 6.72 -8.18 2.12
CA SER A 99 5.54 -7.35 2.37
C SER A 99 5.53 -6.89 3.82
N PHE A 100 5.06 -5.66 4.02
CA PHE A 100 4.87 -5.08 5.35
C PHE A 100 3.57 -4.27 5.39
N THR A 101 2.81 -4.41 6.49
CA THR A 101 1.57 -3.67 6.71
C THR A 101 1.82 -2.50 7.65
N PHE A 102 1.51 -1.28 7.20
CA PHE A 102 1.70 -0.04 7.94
C PHE A 102 0.48 0.24 8.81
N THR A 103 0.59 -0.02 10.11
CA THR A 103 -0.50 0.17 11.09
C THR A 103 -0.52 1.54 11.74
N ASN A 104 0.56 2.33 11.60
CA ASN A 104 0.69 3.66 12.17
C ASN A 104 0.97 4.69 11.07
N ALA A 105 0.44 5.89 11.25
CA ALA A 105 0.78 7.02 10.39
C ALA A 105 2.22 7.48 10.65
N GLY A 106 2.91 7.92 9.61
CA GLY A 106 4.28 8.42 9.72
C GLY A 106 5.00 8.43 8.39
N THR A 107 6.26 8.78 8.44
CA THR A 107 7.19 8.75 7.32
C THR A 107 8.22 7.67 7.59
N PHE A 108 8.43 6.78 6.64
CA PHE A 108 9.29 5.62 6.79
C PHE A 108 10.36 5.62 5.70
N ASP A 109 11.55 6.09 6.04
CA ASP A 109 12.72 6.00 5.16
C ASP A 109 13.24 4.56 5.12
N TYR A 110 13.53 4.06 3.94
CA TYR A 110 14.11 2.73 3.76
C TYR A 110 15.19 2.71 2.69
N PHE A 111 16.04 1.70 2.75
CA PHE A 111 17.22 1.54 1.90
C PHE A 111 17.56 0.07 1.71
N CYS A 112 18.46 -0.23 0.77
CA CYS A 112 19.06 -1.56 0.64
C CYS A 112 20.26 -1.69 1.56
N GLY A 113 20.18 -2.58 2.55
CA GLY A 113 21.26 -2.80 3.53
C GLY A 113 22.49 -3.52 2.98
N LEU A 114 22.40 -4.17 1.80
CA LEU A 114 23.52 -4.86 1.14
C LEU A 114 24.37 -3.90 0.29
N HIS A 115 23.78 -2.77 -0.14
CA HIS A 115 24.42 -1.80 -1.03
C HIS A 115 24.30 -0.38 -0.44
N PRO A 116 25.01 -0.05 0.63
CA PRO A 116 24.84 1.19 1.38
C PRO A 116 25.14 2.47 0.57
N TYR A 117 25.89 2.38 -0.51
CA TYR A 117 26.22 3.53 -1.37
C TYR A 117 25.18 3.82 -2.46
N TRP A 118 24.11 3.06 -2.50
CA TRP A 118 23.07 3.20 -3.50
C TRP A 118 22.19 4.46 -3.29
N SER A 119 22.01 4.89 -2.05
CA SER A 119 21.24 6.09 -1.72
C SER A 119 21.90 7.40 -2.19
N GLU A 120 23.19 7.39 -2.56
CA GLU A 120 23.95 8.58 -2.94
C GLU A 120 23.94 8.90 -4.45
N ARG A 121 23.38 8.01 -5.30
CA ARG A 121 23.36 8.22 -6.75
C ARG A 121 22.07 8.84 -7.30
N SER A 122 21.11 9.13 -6.47
CA SER A 122 19.82 9.73 -6.86
C SER A 122 19.77 11.24 -6.56
N SER A 123 20.86 11.95 -6.85
CA SER A 123 20.92 13.42 -6.80
C SER A 123 20.93 13.98 -8.20
#